data_8ca2e0c19fe33732c2a51efcf8eb5894
#
_entry.id   8ca2e0c19fe33732c2a51efcf8eb5894
#
_cell.length_a   1.000
_cell.length_b   1.000
_cell.length_c   1.000
_cell.angle_alpha   90.00
_cell.angle_beta   90.00
_cell.angle_gamma   90.00
#
_symmetry.space_group_name_H-M   'P 1'
#
loop_
_entity.id
_entity.type
_entity.pdbx_description
1 polymer ?
#
loop_
_entity_poly.entity_id
_entity_poly.type
_entity_poly.pdbx_seq_one_letter_code
_entity_poly.pdbx_strand_id
1 'polypeptide(L)'
;MKKKIALIASVLAFSAPMTVLAMDHGSMDMGHSAHQGDVAHEEVVDGVKATFKVMSMKEHMKTMDMEMPKEMKETHHIAVEFKDAKTGKALTDGEVKVKVQGPDKADQAKDLMGMQGHFGADFDLSKKGKYGVMCKFQLKDGKTHQAKFWYTVK
;
A
#
# COMPACT_ATOMS: atom_id res chain seq x y z
N MET A 1 35.24 -7.96 67.59
CA MET A 1 35.03 -9.16 66.78
C MET A 1 34.12 -8.83 65.59
N LYS A 2 34.71 -8.59 64.53
CA LYS A 2 33.91 -8.22 63.33
C LYS A 2 34.09 -9.30 62.31
N LYS A 3 33.04 -10.06 62.11
CA LYS A 3 33.01 -11.04 61.07
C LYS A 3 32.60 -10.31 59.77
N LYS A 4 33.57 -10.18 58.92
CA LYS A 4 33.26 -9.69 57.57
C LYS A 4 32.82 -10.88 56.74
N ILE A 5 31.57 -10.95 56.52
CA ILE A 5 31.01 -11.87 55.54
C ILE A 5 31.18 -11.21 54.20
N ALA A 6 32.11 -11.67 53.47
CA ALA A 6 32.23 -11.30 52.07
C ALA A 6 31.15 -12.09 51.30
N LEU A 7 30.11 -11.41 50.95
CA LEU A 7 29.09 -11.94 50.03
C LEU A 7 29.66 -11.77 48.64
N ILE A 8 30.20 -12.82 48.13
CA ILE A 8 30.55 -12.88 46.71
C ILE A 8 29.23 -13.11 45.97
N ALA A 9 28.64 -12.04 45.53
CA ALA A 9 27.56 -12.13 44.55
C ALA A 9 28.21 -12.47 43.23
N SER A 10 28.20 -13.74 42.90
CA SER A 10 28.48 -14.16 41.56
C SER A 10 27.30 -13.73 40.68
N VAL A 11 27.47 -12.62 40.06
CA VAL A 11 26.58 -12.22 39.00
C VAL A 11 26.88 -13.14 37.83
N LEU A 12 26.10 -14.18 37.72
CA LEU A 12 25.99 -14.93 36.51
C LEU A 12 25.28 -14.04 35.52
N ALA A 13 26.05 -13.32 34.76
CA ALA A 13 25.56 -12.68 33.57
C ALA A 13 25.19 -13.80 32.60
N PHE A 14 23.94 -14.18 32.63
CA PHE A 14 23.35 -14.93 31.54
C PHE A 14 23.21 -13.96 30.35
N SER A 15 24.28 -13.80 29.63
CA SER A 15 24.18 -13.34 28.28
C SER A 15 23.66 -14.52 27.45
N ALA A 16 22.38 -14.73 27.50
CA ALA A 16 21.75 -15.52 26.49
C ALA A 16 21.96 -14.76 25.18
N PRO A 17 22.62 -15.33 24.17
CA PRO A 17 22.50 -14.76 22.86
C PRO A 17 21.04 -14.89 22.52
N MET A 18 20.32 -13.79 22.55
CA MET A 18 19.12 -13.70 21.78
C MET A 18 19.55 -13.87 20.35
N THR A 19 19.52 -15.08 19.89
CA THR A 19 19.33 -15.30 18.48
C THR A 19 17.99 -14.67 18.21
N VAL A 20 18.04 -13.42 17.85
CA VAL A 20 16.95 -12.85 17.10
C VAL A 20 16.94 -13.68 15.83
N LEU A 21 16.19 -14.74 15.88
CA LEU A 21 15.67 -15.29 14.67
C LEU A 21 14.92 -14.13 14.04
N ALA A 22 15.60 -13.48 13.15
CA ALA A 22 14.91 -12.66 12.17
C ALA A 22 14.03 -13.66 11.43
N MET A 23 12.91 -13.95 12.03
CA MET A 23 11.85 -14.60 11.31
C MET A 23 11.48 -13.61 10.25
N ASP A 24 11.84 -13.97 9.05
CA ASP A 24 11.33 -13.33 7.89
C ASP A 24 9.81 -13.48 7.94
N HIS A 25 9.18 -12.50 8.54
CA HIS A 25 7.74 -12.44 8.61
C HIS A 25 7.14 -11.87 7.35
N GLY A 26 7.96 -11.63 6.35
CA GLY A 26 7.50 -11.17 5.06
C GLY A 26 6.49 -12.10 4.41
N SER A 27 6.52 -13.36 4.79
CA SER A 27 5.55 -14.33 4.31
C SER A 27 4.25 -14.37 5.10
N MET A 28 4.17 -13.65 6.18
CA MET A 28 2.99 -13.66 7.04
C MET A 28 1.91 -12.70 6.63
N ASP A 29 2.17 -11.92 5.64
CA ASP A 29 1.16 -11.04 5.08
C ASP A 29 0.24 -11.81 4.15
N MET A 30 -0.29 -12.87 4.68
CA MET A 30 -1.13 -13.75 3.93
C MET A 30 -2.55 -13.29 3.91
N GLY A 31 -3.04 -13.01 2.73
CA GLY A 31 -4.46 -12.86 2.49
C GLY A 31 -5.03 -11.53 2.96
N HIS A 32 -4.17 -10.61 3.30
CA HIS A 32 -4.65 -9.33 3.79
C HIS A 32 -4.90 -8.34 2.69
N SER A 33 -4.37 -8.57 1.54
CA SER A 33 -4.73 -7.73 0.43
C SER A 33 -5.67 -8.52 -0.46
N ALA A 34 -6.91 -8.11 -0.45
CA ALA A 34 -7.83 -8.46 -1.52
C ALA A 34 -7.27 -8.03 -2.89
N HIS A 35 -6.16 -7.35 -2.91
CA HIS A 35 -5.50 -6.80 -4.08
C HIS A 35 -4.07 -7.30 -4.14
N GLN A 36 -3.87 -8.42 -4.76
CA GLN A 36 -2.55 -9.00 -4.99
C GLN A 36 -1.89 -8.46 -6.26
N GLY A 37 -2.18 -7.22 -6.63
CA GLY A 37 -1.50 -6.58 -7.74
C GLY A 37 -0.05 -6.24 -7.41
N ASP A 38 0.79 -6.22 -8.44
CA ASP A 38 2.15 -5.73 -8.29
C ASP A 38 2.16 -4.25 -7.91
N VAL A 39 3.09 -3.87 -7.04
CA VAL A 39 3.27 -2.47 -6.69
C VAL A 39 3.78 -1.73 -7.92
N ALA A 40 2.98 -0.80 -8.41
CA ALA A 40 3.32 0.03 -9.56
C ALA A 40 4.19 1.22 -9.16
N HIS A 41 3.94 1.77 -7.98
CA HIS A 41 4.67 2.93 -7.47
C HIS A 41 4.49 3.05 -5.96
N GLU A 42 5.52 3.52 -5.31
CA GLU A 42 5.50 3.81 -3.88
C GLU A 42 6.28 5.08 -3.62
N GLU A 43 5.72 5.99 -2.85
CA GLU A 43 6.43 7.20 -2.44
C GLU A 43 5.94 7.69 -1.07
N VAL A 44 6.80 8.45 -0.41
CA VAL A 44 6.45 9.11 0.84
C VAL A 44 6.21 10.59 0.57
N VAL A 45 5.03 11.05 0.91
CA VAL A 45 4.60 12.46 0.76
C VAL A 45 4.21 12.99 2.14
N ASP A 46 4.95 13.97 2.63
CA ASP A 46 4.68 14.62 3.92
C ASP A 46 4.47 13.64 5.08
N GLY A 47 5.31 12.61 5.15
CA GLY A 47 5.23 11.58 6.19
C GLY A 47 4.17 10.51 5.98
N VAL A 48 3.53 10.50 4.81
CA VAL A 48 2.55 9.48 4.42
C VAL A 48 3.15 8.62 3.32
N LYS A 49 3.21 7.33 3.54
CA LYS A 49 3.64 6.36 2.54
C LYS A 49 2.45 5.95 1.69
N ALA A 50 2.48 6.29 0.43
CA ALA A 50 1.47 5.92 -0.55
C ALA A 50 1.99 4.78 -1.42
N THR A 51 1.27 3.67 -1.44
CA THR A 51 1.60 2.49 -2.24
C THR A 51 0.50 2.27 -3.27
N PHE A 52 0.87 2.35 -4.54
CA PHE A 52 -0.06 2.18 -5.65
C PHE A 52 0.09 0.80 -6.26
N LYS A 53 -1.04 0.13 -6.45
CA LYS A 53 -1.11 -1.16 -7.13
C LYS A 53 -2.03 -1.04 -8.34
N VAL A 54 -1.59 -1.58 -9.45
CA VAL A 54 -2.38 -1.63 -10.68
C VAL A 54 -2.54 -3.09 -11.08
N MET A 55 -3.76 -3.52 -11.30
CA MET A 55 -4.05 -4.88 -11.73
C MET A 55 -5.08 -4.86 -12.85
N SER A 56 -5.10 -5.90 -13.67
CA SER A 56 -6.16 -6.06 -14.66
C SER A 56 -7.50 -6.32 -13.99
N MET A 57 -8.58 -5.92 -14.64
CA MET A 57 -9.92 -6.20 -14.12
C MET A 57 -10.18 -7.70 -14.02
N LYS A 58 -9.61 -8.48 -14.90
CA LYS A 58 -9.70 -9.93 -14.84
C LYS A 58 -9.10 -10.48 -13.55
N GLU A 59 -7.92 -10.01 -13.16
CA GLU A 59 -7.29 -10.39 -11.90
C GLU A 59 -8.07 -9.87 -10.69
N HIS A 60 -8.52 -8.63 -10.77
CA HIS A 60 -9.30 -8.03 -9.69
C HIS A 60 -10.59 -8.78 -9.42
N MET A 61 -11.36 -9.09 -10.47
CA MET A 61 -12.59 -9.86 -10.34
C MET A 61 -12.34 -11.27 -9.83
N LYS A 62 -11.23 -11.89 -10.24
CA LYS A 62 -10.84 -13.20 -9.75
C LYS A 62 -10.55 -13.19 -8.25
N THR A 63 -9.91 -12.14 -7.72
CA THR A 63 -9.66 -12.02 -6.28
C THR A 63 -10.94 -11.83 -5.48
N MET A 64 -11.98 -11.29 -6.09
CA MET A 64 -13.29 -11.09 -5.48
C MET A 64 -14.27 -12.22 -5.75
N ASP A 65 -13.81 -13.30 -6.41
CA ASP A 65 -14.64 -14.44 -6.81
C ASP A 65 -15.87 -14.01 -7.63
N MET A 66 -15.64 -13.08 -8.54
CA MET A 66 -16.67 -12.51 -9.41
C MET A 66 -16.33 -12.75 -10.87
N GLU A 67 -17.34 -12.91 -11.69
CA GLU A 67 -17.19 -12.96 -13.15
C GLU A 67 -17.15 -11.56 -13.73
N MET A 68 -16.34 -11.39 -14.77
CA MET A 68 -16.24 -10.12 -15.47
C MET A 68 -17.49 -9.86 -16.30
N PRO A 69 -18.20 -8.73 -16.11
CA PRO A 69 -19.33 -8.37 -16.95
C PRO A 69 -18.88 -8.16 -18.41
N LYS A 70 -19.67 -8.64 -19.35
CA LYS A 70 -19.35 -8.56 -20.77
C LYS A 70 -19.28 -7.13 -21.32
N GLU A 71 -19.95 -6.20 -20.68
CA GLU A 71 -20.04 -4.80 -21.11
C GLU A 71 -19.11 -3.86 -20.35
N MET A 72 -18.17 -4.41 -19.57
CA MET A 72 -17.25 -3.60 -18.79
C MET A 72 -16.21 -2.93 -19.68
N LYS A 73 -16.15 -1.61 -19.63
CA LYS A 73 -15.17 -0.81 -20.37
C LYS A 73 -13.86 -0.65 -19.61
N GLU A 74 -13.91 -0.69 -18.30
CA GLU A 74 -12.74 -0.60 -17.44
C GLU A 74 -11.90 -1.86 -17.57
N THR A 75 -10.62 -1.66 -17.78
CA THR A 75 -9.67 -2.76 -18.00
C THR A 75 -8.75 -3.00 -16.83
N HIS A 76 -8.59 -2.01 -15.97
CA HIS A 76 -7.66 -2.06 -14.84
C HIS A 76 -8.28 -1.49 -13.58
N HIS A 77 -7.85 -2.03 -12.46
CA HIS A 77 -8.15 -1.52 -11.14
C HIS A 77 -6.90 -0.87 -10.55
N ILE A 78 -7.06 0.37 -10.08
CA ILE A 78 -5.98 1.08 -9.39
C ILE A 78 -6.35 1.17 -7.92
N ALA A 79 -5.48 0.63 -7.07
CA ALA A 79 -5.63 0.69 -5.63
C ALA A 79 -4.48 1.48 -5.01
N VAL A 80 -4.76 2.19 -3.93
CA VAL A 80 -3.75 2.89 -3.15
C VAL A 80 -3.94 2.63 -1.68
N GLU A 81 -2.85 2.34 -1.01
CA GLU A 81 -2.78 2.19 0.44
C GLU A 81 -1.95 3.33 1.01
N PHE A 82 -2.44 3.92 2.10
CA PHE A 82 -1.72 4.93 2.83
C PHE A 82 -1.32 4.42 4.21
N LYS A 83 -0.07 4.66 4.57
CA LYS A 83 0.45 4.34 5.89
C LYS A 83 1.23 5.51 6.43
N ASP A 84 1.18 5.68 7.75
CA ASP A 84 2.10 6.61 8.40
C ASP A 84 3.53 6.11 8.21
N ALA A 85 4.41 6.94 7.65
CA ALA A 85 5.76 6.55 7.32
C ALA A 85 6.62 6.26 8.56
N LYS A 86 6.25 6.82 9.70
CA LYS A 86 6.97 6.62 10.97
C LYS A 86 6.50 5.39 11.73
N THR A 87 5.18 5.22 11.83
CA THR A 87 4.58 4.16 12.66
C THR A 87 4.17 2.93 11.87
N GLY A 88 4.03 3.04 10.54
CA GLY A 88 3.49 1.98 9.70
C GLY A 88 1.98 1.75 9.84
N LYS A 89 1.32 2.61 10.60
CA LYS A 89 -0.13 2.51 10.83
C LYS A 89 -0.90 2.82 9.55
N ALA A 90 -1.86 1.99 9.22
CA ALA A 90 -2.73 2.21 8.06
C ALA A 90 -3.60 3.45 8.25
N LEU A 91 -3.68 4.27 7.22
CA LEU A 91 -4.51 5.48 7.18
C LEU A 91 -5.67 5.22 6.22
N THR A 92 -6.83 4.95 6.76
CA THR A 92 -7.99 4.47 6.01
C THR A 92 -9.11 5.49 5.88
N ASP A 93 -8.98 6.63 6.55
CA ASP A 93 -9.96 7.71 6.50
C ASP A 93 -9.44 8.87 5.68
N GLY A 94 -10.27 9.34 4.76
CA GLY A 94 -9.93 10.48 3.94
C GLY A 94 -10.65 10.45 2.60
N GLU A 95 -10.28 11.41 1.77
CA GLU A 95 -10.78 11.54 0.40
C GLU A 95 -9.63 11.36 -0.57
N VAL A 96 -9.82 10.56 -1.59
CA VAL A 96 -8.80 10.26 -2.59
C VAL A 96 -9.38 10.42 -3.98
N LYS A 97 -8.70 11.17 -4.82
CA LYS A 97 -9.05 11.35 -6.22
C LYS A 97 -7.86 10.97 -7.10
N VAL A 98 -8.11 10.17 -8.10
CA VAL A 98 -7.10 9.81 -9.09
C VAL A 98 -7.50 10.30 -10.46
N LYS A 99 -6.57 10.94 -11.14
CA LYS A 99 -6.66 11.34 -12.53
C LYS A 99 -5.66 10.55 -13.34
N VAL A 100 -6.13 9.92 -14.39
CA VAL A 100 -5.30 9.16 -15.33
C VAL A 100 -5.33 9.83 -16.69
N GLN A 101 -4.18 10.17 -17.22
CA GLN A 101 -4.04 10.69 -18.58
C GLN A 101 -3.42 9.62 -19.47
N GLY A 102 -4.14 9.25 -20.52
CA GLY A 102 -3.70 8.23 -21.48
C GLY A 102 -2.69 8.74 -22.51
N PRO A 103 -2.15 7.83 -23.33
CA PRO A 103 -1.19 8.20 -24.38
C PRO A 103 -1.79 9.10 -25.46
N ASP A 104 -3.11 9.11 -25.63
CA ASP A 104 -3.86 10.00 -26.50
C ASP A 104 -4.26 11.32 -25.85
N LYS A 105 -3.78 11.60 -24.66
CA LYS A 105 -4.10 12.76 -23.83
C LYS A 105 -5.54 12.79 -23.30
N ALA A 106 -6.29 11.72 -23.44
CA ALA A 106 -7.61 11.60 -22.80
C ALA A 106 -7.46 11.41 -21.30
N ASP A 107 -8.26 12.14 -20.55
CA ASP A 107 -8.22 12.13 -19.07
C ASP A 107 -9.41 11.34 -18.52
N GLN A 108 -9.15 10.59 -17.47
CA GLN A 108 -10.16 9.98 -16.63
C GLN A 108 -9.90 10.43 -15.19
N ALA A 109 -10.91 10.92 -14.50
CA ALA A 109 -10.78 11.28 -13.09
C ALA A 109 -11.89 10.62 -12.29
N LYS A 110 -11.52 9.97 -11.21
CA LYS A 110 -12.48 9.30 -10.33
C LYS A 110 -12.11 9.50 -8.87
N ASP A 111 -13.14 9.60 -8.05
CA ASP A 111 -12.97 9.51 -6.61
C ASP A 111 -12.83 8.04 -6.23
N LEU A 112 -11.81 7.73 -5.43
CA LEU A 112 -11.57 6.38 -4.99
C LEU A 112 -12.39 6.09 -3.75
N MET A 113 -13.01 4.92 -3.75
CA MET A 113 -13.78 4.46 -2.61
C MET A 113 -12.89 3.70 -1.64
N GLY A 114 -13.07 3.98 -0.34
CA GLY A 114 -12.42 3.21 0.70
C GLY A 114 -13.02 1.82 0.81
N MET A 115 -12.19 0.79 0.78
CA MET A 115 -12.59 -0.59 0.95
C MET A 115 -11.46 -1.39 1.60
N GLN A 116 -11.78 -2.10 2.66
CA GLN A 116 -10.85 -3.04 3.33
C GLN A 116 -9.44 -2.50 3.59
N GLY A 117 -9.32 -1.25 4.01
CA GLY A 117 -8.03 -0.66 4.36
C GLY A 117 -7.27 -0.02 3.21
N HIS A 118 -7.86 0.08 2.04
CA HIS A 118 -7.28 0.77 0.89
C HIS A 118 -8.36 1.53 0.12
N PHE A 119 -7.92 2.32 -0.85
CA PHE A 119 -8.82 3.03 -1.75
C PHE A 119 -8.64 2.49 -3.16
N GLY A 120 -9.72 2.37 -3.91
CA GLY A 120 -9.64 1.84 -5.26
C GLY A 120 -10.72 2.34 -6.18
N ALA A 121 -10.44 2.30 -7.47
CA ALA A 121 -11.38 2.57 -8.56
C ALA A 121 -10.93 1.90 -9.84
N ASP A 122 -11.85 1.77 -10.77
CA ASP A 122 -11.62 1.11 -12.04
C ASP A 122 -11.41 2.14 -13.13
N PHE A 123 -10.44 1.89 -14.01
CA PHE A 123 -10.08 2.78 -15.10
C PHE A 123 -9.95 2.01 -16.43
N ASP A 124 -10.18 2.71 -17.51
CA ASP A 124 -9.95 2.20 -18.85
C ASP A 124 -8.50 2.51 -19.28
N LEU A 125 -7.65 1.50 -19.27
CA LEU A 125 -6.29 1.55 -19.80
C LEU A 125 -6.14 0.60 -20.98
N SER A 126 -7.13 0.58 -21.85
CA SER A 126 -7.17 -0.36 -22.98
C SER A 126 -6.17 -0.05 -24.09
N LYS A 127 -5.72 1.20 -24.20
CA LYS A 127 -4.72 1.59 -25.18
C LYS A 127 -3.32 1.26 -24.67
N LYS A 128 -2.48 0.75 -25.55
CA LYS A 128 -1.07 0.53 -25.24
C LYS A 128 -0.34 1.86 -25.16
N GLY A 129 0.56 2.00 -24.24
CA GLY A 129 1.37 3.19 -24.09
C GLY A 129 1.52 3.63 -22.65
N LYS A 130 2.00 4.86 -22.49
CA LYS A 130 2.34 5.42 -21.19
C LYS A 130 1.20 6.27 -20.65
N TYR A 131 0.78 5.95 -19.45
CA TYR A 131 -0.26 6.67 -18.71
C TYR A 131 0.35 7.48 -17.57
N GLY A 132 -0.09 8.73 -17.43
CA GLY A 132 0.23 9.54 -16.28
C GLY A 132 -0.84 9.38 -15.21
N VAL A 133 -0.46 8.95 -14.02
CA VAL A 133 -1.37 8.77 -12.89
C VAL A 133 -1.08 9.84 -11.85
N MET A 134 -2.07 10.66 -11.53
CA MET A 134 -2.00 11.67 -10.50
C MET A 134 -3.00 11.37 -9.40
N CYS A 135 -2.53 11.29 -8.17
CA CYS A 135 -3.35 11.06 -7.01
C CYS A 135 -3.34 12.29 -6.11
N LYS A 136 -4.51 12.84 -5.83
CA LYS A 136 -4.70 13.85 -4.80
C LYS A 136 -5.42 13.19 -3.64
N PHE A 137 -4.90 13.37 -2.45
CA PHE A 137 -5.52 12.79 -1.27
C PHE A 137 -5.49 13.74 -0.09
N GLN A 138 -6.55 13.70 0.68
CA GLN A 138 -6.71 14.46 1.92
C GLN A 138 -7.07 13.46 3.01
N LEU A 139 -6.17 13.29 3.96
CA LEU A 139 -6.35 12.41 5.09
C LEU A 139 -6.83 13.21 6.31
N LYS A 140 -6.82 12.60 7.49
CA LYS A 140 -7.29 13.25 8.72
C LYS A 140 -6.56 14.55 9.09
N ASP A 141 -5.37 14.76 8.56
CA ASP A 141 -4.60 15.98 8.78
C ASP A 141 -5.25 17.22 8.13
N GLY A 142 -6.26 17.03 7.29
CA GLY A 142 -6.94 18.10 6.58
C GLY A 142 -6.14 18.73 5.46
N LYS A 143 -4.93 18.27 5.21
CA LYS A 143 -4.06 18.78 4.16
C LYS A 143 -4.21 17.96 2.89
N THR A 144 -4.17 18.64 1.75
CA THR A 144 -4.17 17.99 0.46
C THR A 144 -2.76 17.64 0.04
N HIS A 145 -2.55 16.37 -0.25
CA HIS A 145 -1.28 15.83 -0.73
C HIS A 145 -1.42 15.35 -2.16
N GLN A 146 -0.32 15.26 -2.86
CA GLN A 146 -0.31 14.81 -4.25
C GLN A 146 0.84 13.85 -4.51
N ALA A 147 0.52 12.76 -5.20
CA ALA A 147 1.50 11.80 -5.72
C ALA A 147 1.30 11.65 -7.22
N LYS A 148 2.37 11.38 -7.96
CA LYS A 148 2.33 11.25 -9.41
C LYS A 148 3.30 10.17 -9.87
N PHE A 149 2.87 9.32 -10.80
CA PHE A 149 3.74 8.32 -11.40
C PHE A 149 3.31 7.99 -12.83
N TRP A 150 4.16 7.27 -13.53
CA TRP A 150 3.89 6.78 -14.88
C TRP A 150 3.66 5.29 -14.86
N TYR A 151 2.67 4.85 -15.61
CA TYR A 151 2.35 3.43 -15.79
C TYR A 151 2.31 3.11 -17.28
N THR A 152 2.98 2.05 -17.69
CA THR A 152 3.03 1.64 -19.09
C THR A 152 2.24 0.36 -19.31
N VAL A 153 1.31 0.41 -20.27
CA VAL A 153 0.58 -0.77 -20.74
C VAL A 153 1.29 -1.28 -22.00
N LYS A 154 1.74 -2.52 -21.95
CA LYS A 154 2.47 -3.18 -23.06
C LYS A 154 1.55 -3.87 -24.04
#